data_7cd69088698c5f199a779a8e91086c85
#
_entry.id   7cd69088698c5f199a779a8e91086c85
#
_cell.length_a   1.000
_cell.length_b   1.000
_cell.length_c   1.000
_cell.angle_alpha   90.00
_cell.angle_beta   90.00
_cell.angle_gamma   90.00
#
_symmetry.space_group_name_H-M   'P 1'
#
loop_
_entity.id
_entity.type
_entity.pdbx_description
1 polymer ?
#
loop_
_entity_poly.entity_id
_entity_poly.type
_entity_poly.pdbx_seq_one_letter_code
_entity_poly.pdbx_strand_id
1 'polypeptide(L)'
;MTRELSLRRSEERERNRAVRIAAAALLVATLATAGWVQAGEAASARSTAVIAIVQAGPLGASTPAGFVGLSFEYSAVPAYAGAPSAINPALVQLIRNLAPGRTPVLRIGGDSTDTTWWPVRGVRQPGIVNYTLTRGWLQTTAALARATGARLILGINLATNDPRLAAAEARALLAGIGRRSIEALEVGNEPDVYQSFPAYRNAHGAIVHVRGPRYDFGTYLKQFSAVRRALPRLPIAGPALGGAGWISKLGQFITAEPSLRLVTLHFYPLVCFAPPSSPLYPTIAHLLSDASTTDLARSLAGPAEVAHANGLELRVGELNSVTCGGRLGVSNTFASALWALDTLFALDQAGVDGVNFHTFPGAIYAPFSFTDAGGQRSASVLPEYYAMLMFGRAAPPGSRILPVKTVPAGPVKVWATVAHNKTVRVVLINERASSEQVLLTAPPGATGPAASEQLLAPSLTATSGVSLGGQSFGSSTDTGILTGPPEDGSIARVKGVYPVTLPPDSATLLSWRPGV
;
A
#
# COMPACT_ATOMS: atom_id res chain seq x y z
N MET A 1 -51.45 15.01 19.74
CA MET A 1 -51.76 16.21 18.92
C MET A 1 -50.85 17.42 19.18
N THR A 2 -50.23 17.57 20.32
CA THR A 2 -49.36 18.74 20.65
C THR A 2 -47.90 18.61 20.22
N ARG A 3 -47.39 17.43 19.96
CA ARG A 3 -45.96 17.18 19.57
C ARG A 3 -45.73 17.27 18.04
N GLU A 4 -46.73 16.96 17.24
CA GLU A 4 -46.65 17.07 15.76
C GLU A 4 -46.76 18.53 15.29
N LEU A 5 -47.47 19.37 15.97
CA LEU A 5 -47.59 20.81 15.65
C LEU A 5 -46.29 21.59 15.95
N SER A 6 -45.45 21.12 16.88
CA SER A 6 -44.16 21.75 17.19
C SER A 6 -43.07 21.41 16.14
N LEU A 7 -43.07 20.21 15.59
CA LEU A 7 -42.14 19.78 14.53
C LEU A 7 -42.44 20.49 13.22
N ARG A 8 -43.69 20.60 12.81
CA ARG A 8 -44.07 21.36 11.61
C ARG A 8 -43.70 22.84 11.64
N ARG A 9 -43.76 23.46 12.82
CA ARG A 9 -43.34 24.88 12.99
C ARG A 9 -41.82 25.07 12.95
N SER A 10 -41.02 24.08 13.32
CA SER A 10 -39.56 24.17 13.20
C SER A 10 -39.09 24.01 11.74
N GLU A 11 -39.68 23.08 10.98
CA GLU A 11 -39.37 22.87 9.57
C GLU A 11 -39.79 24.06 8.68
N GLU A 12 -40.88 24.71 9.02
CA GLU A 12 -41.34 25.90 8.30
C GLU A 12 -40.45 27.14 8.57
N ARG A 13 -39.87 27.24 9.78
CA ARG A 13 -38.88 28.29 10.11
C ARG A 13 -37.54 28.10 9.42
N GLU A 14 -37.07 26.87 9.28
CA GLU A 14 -35.83 26.59 8.54
C GLU A 14 -35.99 26.80 7.02
N ARG A 15 -37.11 26.42 6.45
CA ARG A 15 -37.43 26.67 5.05
C ARG A 15 -37.53 28.15 4.70
N ASN A 16 -38.14 28.96 5.59
CA ASN A 16 -38.23 30.43 5.44
C ASN A 16 -36.90 31.16 5.67
N ARG A 17 -35.95 30.56 6.41
CA ARG A 17 -34.61 31.10 6.60
C ARG A 17 -33.72 30.83 5.35
N ALA A 18 -33.87 29.67 4.72
CA ALA A 18 -33.18 29.33 3.48
C ALA A 18 -33.65 30.20 2.29
N VAL A 19 -34.96 30.52 2.22
CA VAL A 19 -35.51 31.39 1.16
C VAL A 19 -35.07 32.84 1.33
N ARG A 20 -34.84 33.34 2.55
CA ARG A 20 -34.35 34.72 2.82
C ARG A 20 -32.86 34.88 2.55
N ILE A 21 -32.06 33.83 2.64
CA ILE A 21 -30.62 33.84 2.29
C ILE A 21 -30.43 33.77 0.75
N ALA A 22 -31.32 33.10 0.04
CA ALA A 22 -31.27 33.05 -1.45
C ALA A 22 -31.72 34.38 -2.11
N ALA A 23 -32.60 35.16 -1.46
CA ALA A 23 -33.06 36.44 -2.00
C ALA A 23 -32.09 37.62 -1.77
N ALA A 24 -31.13 37.50 -0.86
CA ALA A 24 -30.10 38.52 -0.63
C ALA A 24 -28.89 38.42 -1.52
N ALA A 25 -28.72 37.32 -2.26
CA ALA A 25 -27.59 37.08 -3.18
C ALA A 25 -27.87 37.50 -4.63
N LEU A 26 -29.06 37.94 -4.99
CA LEU A 26 -29.45 38.28 -6.37
C LEU A 26 -29.56 39.79 -6.66
N LEU A 27 -29.12 40.68 -5.78
CA LEU A 27 -29.30 42.13 -5.96
C LEU A 27 -28.00 42.96 -6.03
N VAL A 28 -26.87 42.36 -6.36
CA VAL A 28 -25.58 43.07 -6.57
C VAL A 28 -24.93 42.78 -7.93
N ALA A 29 -25.66 42.39 -8.93
CA ALA A 29 -25.13 42.11 -10.25
C ALA A 29 -25.82 42.85 -11.39
N THR A 30 -26.09 44.15 -11.24
CA THR A 30 -26.40 45.02 -12.38
C THR A 30 -26.03 46.47 -12.02
N LEU A 31 -24.80 46.89 -12.44
CA LEU A 31 -24.39 48.25 -12.80
C LEU A 31 -22.86 48.33 -12.89
N ALA A 32 -22.32 48.08 -14.09
CA ALA A 32 -21.09 48.69 -14.62
C ALA A 32 -20.74 48.07 -15.97
N THR A 33 -21.45 48.50 -17.03
CA THR A 33 -20.94 48.40 -18.41
C THR A 33 -20.61 49.78 -18.88
N ALA A 34 -19.32 50.14 -18.89
CA ALA A 34 -18.76 51.08 -19.83
C ALA A 34 -17.22 51.10 -19.71
N GLY A 35 -16.58 50.63 -20.76
CA GLY A 35 -15.28 51.13 -21.22
C GLY A 35 -14.06 50.70 -20.42
N TRP A 36 -13.28 49.79 -21.00
CA TRP A 36 -11.85 49.97 -21.33
C TRP A 36 -11.36 48.61 -21.85
N VAL A 37 -11.23 48.54 -23.18
CA VAL A 37 -10.43 47.48 -23.83
C VAL A 37 -8.97 47.84 -23.53
N GLN A 38 -8.42 47.21 -22.47
CA GLN A 38 -6.99 47.03 -22.35
C GLN A 38 -6.70 45.59 -22.75
N ALA A 39 -6.00 45.44 -23.87
CA ALA A 39 -5.31 44.20 -24.21
C ALA A 39 -4.29 43.91 -23.10
N GLY A 40 -4.74 43.18 -22.08
CA GLY A 40 -3.85 42.54 -21.13
C GLY A 40 -3.24 41.34 -21.84
N GLU A 41 -1.99 41.49 -22.32
CA GLU A 41 -1.13 40.32 -22.51
C GLU A 41 -1.18 39.50 -21.23
N ALA A 42 -1.85 38.37 -21.31
CA ALA A 42 -1.69 37.33 -20.29
C ALA A 42 -0.20 36.98 -20.31
N ALA A 43 0.54 37.52 -19.37
CA ALA A 43 1.89 37.06 -19.06
C ALA A 43 1.72 35.57 -18.68
N SER A 44 1.91 34.70 -19.67
CA SER A 44 2.14 33.29 -19.47
C SER A 44 3.31 33.25 -18.49
N ALA A 45 3.02 32.96 -17.20
CA ALA A 45 4.04 32.66 -16.24
C ALA A 45 4.83 31.50 -16.85
N ARG A 46 6.01 31.80 -17.41
CA ARG A 46 6.92 30.77 -17.92
C ARG A 46 7.23 29.88 -16.72
N SER A 47 6.62 28.70 -16.68
CA SER A 47 6.98 27.67 -15.72
C SER A 47 8.49 27.47 -15.88
N THR A 48 9.25 27.83 -14.85
CA THR A 48 10.69 27.61 -14.86
C THR A 48 10.90 26.09 -14.82
N ALA A 49 11.54 25.56 -15.87
CA ALA A 49 11.81 24.13 -15.97
C ALA A 49 12.53 23.63 -14.72
N VAL A 50 12.10 22.49 -14.21
CA VAL A 50 12.77 21.79 -13.09
C VAL A 50 14.08 21.19 -13.59
N ILE A 51 15.18 21.50 -12.95
CA ILE A 51 16.46 20.84 -13.22
C ILE A 51 16.58 19.65 -12.28
N ALA A 52 16.68 18.45 -12.84
CA ALA A 52 16.92 17.22 -12.08
C ALA A 52 18.35 16.71 -12.32
N ILE A 53 19.08 16.48 -11.24
CA ILE A 53 20.49 16.06 -11.26
C ILE A 53 20.60 14.71 -10.56
N VAL A 54 20.90 13.66 -11.31
CA VAL A 54 21.24 12.35 -10.76
C VAL A 54 22.73 12.31 -10.46
N GLN A 55 23.08 11.99 -9.22
CA GLN A 55 24.44 11.96 -8.75
C GLN A 55 25.02 10.51 -8.79
N ALA A 56 26.33 10.41 -8.81
CA ALA A 56 27.03 9.14 -8.67
C ALA A 56 27.07 8.69 -7.20
N GLY A 57 27.28 7.40 -6.98
CA GLY A 57 27.39 6.83 -5.64
C GLY A 57 26.02 6.39 -5.09
N PRO A 58 25.64 5.11 -5.30
CA PRO A 58 24.34 4.60 -4.86
C PRO A 58 24.20 4.63 -3.34
N LEU A 59 23.01 4.94 -2.88
CA LEU A 59 22.59 4.99 -1.48
C LEU A 59 22.10 3.61 -0.99
N GLY A 60 22.35 3.34 0.27
CA GLY A 60 21.75 2.20 0.98
C GLY A 60 22.08 0.81 0.41
N ALA A 61 21.29 -0.16 0.81
CA ALA A 61 21.33 -1.53 0.31
C ALA A 61 20.72 -1.63 -1.09
N SER A 62 20.75 -2.82 -1.68
CA SER A 62 20.06 -3.08 -2.95
C SER A 62 18.61 -3.50 -2.68
N THR A 63 17.69 -3.08 -3.56
CA THR A 63 16.29 -3.51 -3.55
C THR A 63 16.21 -5.05 -3.49
N PRO A 64 15.59 -5.64 -2.45
CA PRO A 64 15.48 -7.08 -2.31
C PRO A 64 14.58 -7.74 -3.35
N ALA A 65 14.78 -9.02 -3.58
CA ALA A 65 13.83 -9.82 -4.33
C ALA A 65 12.51 -9.95 -3.56
N GLY A 66 11.37 -9.78 -4.24
CA GLY A 66 10.06 -9.81 -3.59
C GLY A 66 9.79 -8.60 -2.70
N PHE A 67 10.42 -7.46 -2.98
CA PHE A 67 10.19 -6.20 -2.25
C PHE A 67 8.70 -5.87 -2.19
N VAL A 68 8.01 -5.82 -3.33
CA VAL A 68 6.56 -5.62 -3.40
C VAL A 68 5.83 -6.95 -3.26
N GLY A 69 4.92 -7.02 -2.31
CA GLY A 69 4.04 -8.16 -2.06
C GLY A 69 2.62 -7.71 -1.73
N LEU A 70 1.79 -8.67 -1.37
CA LEU A 70 0.40 -8.44 -0.98
C LEU A 70 0.13 -9.01 0.41
N SER A 71 -0.77 -8.37 1.15
CA SER A 71 -1.30 -8.83 2.43
C SER A 71 -2.79 -9.12 2.30
N PHE A 72 -3.22 -10.32 2.65
CA PHE A 72 -4.62 -10.78 2.56
C PHE A 72 -5.19 -11.09 3.94
N GLU A 73 -6.44 -10.72 4.16
CA GLU A 73 -7.22 -11.28 5.26
C GLU A 73 -7.43 -12.80 5.07
N TYR A 74 -7.59 -13.54 6.15
CA TYR A 74 -7.81 -14.99 6.08
C TYR A 74 -9.01 -15.38 5.21
N SER A 75 -10.11 -14.63 5.32
CA SER A 75 -11.32 -14.84 4.52
C SER A 75 -11.14 -14.45 3.05
N ALA A 76 -10.19 -13.59 2.74
CA ALA A 76 -9.90 -13.16 1.37
C ALA A 76 -9.27 -14.27 0.53
N VAL A 77 -8.55 -15.21 1.14
CA VAL A 77 -7.87 -16.28 0.40
C VAL A 77 -8.84 -17.11 -0.45
N PRO A 78 -9.90 -17.75 0.09
CA PRO A 78 -10.84 -18.49 -0.76
C PRO A 78 -11.64 -17.58 -1.69
N ALA A 79 -11.94 -16.34 -1.29
CA ALA A 79 -12.68 -15.39 -2.11
C ALA A 79 -11.89 -15.01 -3.37
N TYR A 80 -10.59 -14.78 -3.25
CA TYR A 80 -9.73 -14.40 -4.38
C TYR A 80 -9.22 -15.61 -5.16
N ALA A 81 -8.73 -16.63 -4.45
CA ALA A 81 -8.08 -17.78 -5.07
C ALA A 81 -9.05 -18.83 -5.62
N GLY A 82 -10.26 -18.94 -5.06
CA GLY A 82 -11.24 -19.93 -5.48
C GLY A 82 -11.04 -21.31 -4.86
N ALA A 83 -11.39 -22.34 -5.61
CA ALA A 83 -11.27 -23.73 -5.15
C ALA A 83 -9.83 -24.26 -5.32
N PRO A 84 -9.38 -25.19 -4.47
CA PRO A 84 -8.00 -25.73 -4.55
C PRO A 84 -7.71 -26.49 -5.86
N SER A 85 -8.74 -26.99 -6.54
CA SER A 85 -8.63 -27.67 -7.85
C SER A 85 -8.68 -26.71 -9.04
N ALA A 86 -9.10 -25.44 -8.82
CA ALA A 86 -9.27 -24.43 -9.86
C ALA A 86 -8.87 -23.06 -9.32
N ILE A 87 -7.59 -22.87 -9.06
CA ILE A 87 -7.03 -21.60 -8.59
C ILE A 87 -7.20 -20.54 -9.67
N ASN A 88 -7.69 -19.39 -9.27
CA ASN A 88 -7.93 -18.22 -10.14
C ASN A 88 -6.66 -17.82 -10.93
N PRO A 89 -6.63 -18.01 -12.26
CA PRO A 89 -5.43 -17.77 -13.06
C PRO A 89 -5.06 -16.27 -13.10
N ALA A 90 -6.05 -15.38 -13.12
CA ALA A 90 -5.80 -13.95 -13.10
C ALA A 90 -5.11 -13.53 -11.78
N LEU A 91 -5.56 -14.03 -10.63
CA LEU A 91 -4.87 -13.77 -9.35
C LEU A 91 -3.43 -14.28 -9.37
N VAL A 92 -3.21 -15.50 -9.86
CA VAL A 92 -1.85 -16.09 -9.96
C VAL A 92 -0.95 -15.19 -10.80
N GLN A 93 -1.42 -14.72 -11.94
CA GLN A 93 -0.64 -13.86 -12.82
C GLN A 93 -0.40 -12.48 -12.20
N LEU A 94 -1.42 -11.87 -11.59
CA LEU A 94 -1.26 -10.59 -10.88
C LEU A 94 -0.24 -10.69 -9.75
N ILE A 95 -0.19 -11.77 -9.00
CA ILE A 95 0.84 -11.98 -7.97
C ILE A 95 2.23 -12.13 -8.61
N ARG A 96 2.36 -12.91 -9.68
CA ARG A 96 3.64 -13.14 -10.38
C ARG A 96 4.20 -11.88 -11.04
N ASN A 97 3.33 -11.00 -11.54
CA ASN A 97 3.75 -9.73 -12.16
C ASN A 97 4.49 -8.80 -11.17
N LEU A 98 4.21 -8.90 -9.86
CA LEU A 98 4.89 -8.09 -8.83
C LEU A 98 6.32 -8.59 -8.52
N ALA A 99 6.65 -9.83 -8.90
CA ALA A 99 7.97 -10.43 -8.67
C ALA A 99 8.42 -11.24 -9.91
N PRO A 100 8.61 -10.61 -11.08
CA PRO A 100 8.88 -11.32 -12.33
C PRO A 100 10.19 -12.12 -12.23
N GLY A 101 10.08 -13.46 -12.47
CA GLY A 101 11.22 -14.38 -12.38
C GLY A 101 11.79 -14.58 -10.97
N ARG A 102 11.07 -14.16 -9.95
CA ARG A 102 11.45 -14.25 -8.52
C ARG A 102 10.31 -14.85 -7.70
N THR A 103 10.58 -15.08 -6.43
CA THR A 103 9.61 -15.59 -5.46
C THR A 103 8.77 -14.44 -4.90
N PRO A 104 7.44 -14.41 -5.15
CA PRO A 104 6.57 -13.45 -4.49
C PRO A 104 6.48 -13.69 -2.97
N VAL A 105 6.25 -12.63 -2.21
CA VAL A 105 5.97 -12.72 -0.77
C VAL A 105 4.50 -12.31 -0.54
N LEU A 106 3.74 -13.21 0.08
CA LEU A 106 2.37 -12.97 0.49
C LEU A 106 2.28 -13.04 2.01
N ARG A 107 1.66 -12.04 2.61
CA ARG A 107 1.22 -12.11 4.01
C ARG A 107 -0.25 -12.53 4.03
N ILE A 108 -0.60 -13.50 4.85
CA ILE A 108 -1.98 -13.85 5.19
C ILE A 108 -2.15 -13.52 6.66
N GLY A 109 -2.88 -12.44 6.94
CA GLY A 109 -2.93 -11.83 8.26
C GLY A 109 -4.03 -10.78 8.33
N GLY A 110 -3.69 -9.56 8.83
CA GLY A 110 -4.64 -8.48 9.06
C GLY A 110 -5.45 -8.69 10.33
N ASP A 111 -6.56 -7.97 10.45
CA ASP A 111 -7.47 -8.07 11.62
C ASP A 111 -7.98 -9.50 11.84
N SER A 112 -8.11 -10.27 10.76
CA SER A 112 -8.53 -11.66 10.84
C SER A 112 -7.51 -12.60 11.47
N THR A 113 -6.24 -12.21 11.63
CA THR A 113 -5.27 -12.99 12.40
C THR A 113 -5.80 -13.30 13.79
N ASP A 114 -6.29 -12.29 14.48
CA ASP A 114 -6.69 -12.38 15.89
C ASP A 114 -8.14 -12.84 16.09
N THR A 115 -8.88 -12.98 14.99
CA THR A 115 -10.25 -13.49 15.01
C THR A 115 -10.38 -14.86 14.31
N THR A 116 -9.27 -15.46 13.90
CA THR A 116 -9.20 -16.80 13.28
C THR A 116 -8.69 -17.84 14.27
N TRP A 117 -9.09 -19.08 14.07
CA TRP A 117 -8.55 -20.24 14.81
C TRP A 117 -8.64 -21.54 14.02
N TRP A 118 -7.86 -22.52 14.44
CA TRP A 118 -8.05 -23.92 14.07
C TRP A 118 -8.83 -24.65 15.16
N PRO A 119 -9.98 -25.32 14.86
CA PRO A 119 -10.78 -26.01 15.89
C PRO A 119 -10.01 -27.11 16.60
N VAL A 120 -10.09 -27.08 17.92
CA VAL A 120 -9.47 -28.09 18.80
C VAL A 120 -10.56 -28.94 19.46
N ARG A 121 -10.46 -30.27 19.40
CA ARG A 121 -11.46 -31.17 19.96
C ARG A 121 -11.66 -30.90 21.47
N GLY A 122 -12.92 -30.72 21.86
CA GLY A 122 -13.30 -30.48 23.27
C GLY A 122 -13.10 -29.01 23.71
N VAL A 123 -12.65 -28.12 22.83
CA VAL A 123 -12.52 -26.72 23.15
C VAL A 123 -13.65 -25.94 22.46
N ARG A 124 -14.36 -25.12 23.24
CA ARG A 124 -15.36 -24.20 22.73
C ARG A 124 -14.65 -23.05 21.99
N GLN A 125 -15.21 -22.61 20.85
CA GLN A 125 -14.73 -21.47 20.12
C GLN A 125 -14.64 -20.22 21.03
N PRO A 126 -13.48 -19.55 21.11
CA PRO A 126 -13.32 -18.32 21.88
C PRO A 126 -14.23 -17.21 21.37
N GLY A 127 -14.72 -16.35 22.27
CA GLY A 127 -15.69 -15.30 21.92
C GLY A 127 -15.19 -14.24 20.94
N ILE A 128 -13.87 -14.05 20.82
CA ILE A 128 -13.27 -13.15 19.84
C ILE A 128 -13.21 -13.76 18.43
N VAL A 129 -13.27 -15.09 18.33
CA VAL A 129 -13.10 -15.79 17.05
C VAL A 129 -14.39 -15.73 16.24
N ASN A 130 -14.29 -15.26 15.01
CA ASN A 130 -15.38 -15.21 14.04
C ASN A 130 -15.07 -15.96 12.73
N TYR A 131 -13.82 -16.42 12.54
CA TYR A 131 -13.42 -17.19 11.37
C TYR A 131 -12.76 -18.51 11.77
N THR A 132 -13.26 -19.60 11.20
CA THR A 132 -12.78 -20.96 11.47
C THR A 132 -12.04 -21.53 10.29
N LEU A 133 -10.77 -21.87 10.46
CA LEU A 133 -9.97 -22.54 9.43
C LEU A 133 -10.52 -23.95 9.16
N THR A 134 -10.53 -24.28 7.89
CA THR A 134 -10.97 -25.60 7.40
C THR A 134 -9.87 -26.28 6.60
N ARG A 135 -9.99 -27.60 6.38
CA ARG A 135 -9.10 -28.32 5.45
C ARG A 135 -9.15 -27.74 4.05
N GLY A 136 -10.32 -27.31 3.58
CA GLY A 136 -10.47 -26.66 2.28
C GLY A 136 -9.68 -25.36 2.19
N TRP A 137 -9.72 -24.53 3.24
CA TRP A 137 -8.90 -23.31 3.29
C TRP A 137 -7.39 -23.61 3.19
N LEU A 138 -6.91 -24.61 3.95
CA LEU A 138 -5.50 -25.05 3.89
C LEU A 138 -5.11 -25.53 2.49
N GLN A 139 -5.98 -26.31 1.84
CA GLN A 139 -5.76 -26.82 0.48
C GLN A 139 -5.72 -25.71 -0.55
N THR A 140 -6.64 -24.73 -0.47
CA THR A 140 -6.66 -23.55 -1.34
C THR A 140 -5.39 -22.72 -1.18
N THR A 141 -4.99 -22.45 0.07
CA THR A 141 -3.76 -21.68 0.37
C THR A 141 -2.51 -22.39 -0.15
N ALA A 142 -2.42 -23.70 0.05
CA ALA A 142 -1.32 -24.51 -0.48
C ALA A 142 -1.28 -24.53 -2.02
N ALA A 143 -2.44 -24.60 -2.66
CA ALA A 143 -2.56 -24.58 -4.11
C ALA A 143 -2.18 -23.20 -4.68
N LEU A 144 -2.62 -22.10 -4.04
CA LEU A 144 -2.23 -20.73 -4.39
C LEU A 144 -0.71 -20.53 -4.26
N ALA A 145 -0.12 -20.95 -3.14
CA ALA A 145 1.32 -20.84 -2.92
C ALA A 145 2.13 -21.61 -3.98
N ARG A 146 1.69 -22.84 -4.34
CA ARG A 146 2.32 -23.61 -5.42
C ARG A 146 2.15 -22.95 -6.78
N ALA A 147 0.93 -22.47 -7.10
CA ALA A 147 0.64 -21.85 -8.39
C ALA A 147 1.43 -20.56 -8.59
N THR A 148 1.63 -19.76 -7.54
CA THR A 148 2.38 -18.51 -7.62
C THR A 148 3.88 -18.67 -7.40
N GLY A 149 4.32 -19.74 -6.75
CA GLY A 149 5.67 -19.91 -6.21
C GLY A 149 5.93 -19.06 -4.95
N ALA A 150 4.88 -18.50 -4.34
CA ALA A 150 5.01 -17.55 -3.24
C ALA A 150 5.47 -18.19 -1.93
N ARG A 151 6.18 -17.36 -1.14
CA ARG A 151 6.47 -17.60 0.29
C ARG A 151 5.45 -16.85 1.12
N LEU A 152 4.94 -17.50 2.18
CA LEU A 152 3.83 -17.01 2.97
C LEU A 152 4.29 -16.60 4.37
N ILE A 153 3.99 -15.37 4.76
CA ILE A 153 3.98 -14.92 6.15
C ILE A 153 2.56 -15.18 6.67
N LEU A 154 2.42 -16.02 7.69
CA LEU A 154 1.11 -16.47 8.18
C LEU A 154 0.86 -15.95 9.59
N GLY A 155 -0.22 -15.18 9.76
CA GLY A 155 -0.67 -14.69 11.06
C GLY A 155 -1.02 -15.83 12.02
N ILE A 156 -0.73 -15.66 13.29
CA ILE A 156 -1.07 -16.60 14.37
C ILE A 156 -1.82 -15.84 15.46
N ASN A 157 -2.98 -16.31 15.84
CA ASN A 157 -3.84 -15.65 16.79
C ASN A 157 -3.17 -15.49 18.17
N LEU A 158 -2.91 -14.22 18.55
CA LEU A 158 -2.43 -13.83 19.87
C LEU A 158 -3.57 -13.36 20.79
N ALA A 159 -4.66 -12.87 20.20
CA ALA A 159 -5.75 -12.26 20.94
C ALA A 159 -6.48 -13.23 21.86
N THR A 160 -6.56 -14.52 21.52
CA THR A 160 -7.09 -15.56 22.41
C THR A 160 -6.28 -15.75 23.68
N ASN A 161 -5.02 -15.32 23.69
CA ASN A 161 -4.08 -15.50 24.81
C ASN A 161 -3.96 -16.96 25.29
N ASP A 162 -4.18 -17.92 24.39
CA ASP A 162 -4.00 -19.36 24.66
C ASP A 162 -2.92 -19.97 23.74
N PRO A 163 -1.70 -20.20 24.25
CA PRO A 163 -0.61 -20.79 23.49
C PRO A 163 -0.93 -22.16 22.87
N ARG A 164 -1.89 -22.92 23.45
CA ARG A 164 -2.29 -24.24 22.91
C ARG A 164 -3.11 -24.08 21.63
N LEU A 165 -3.99 -23.09 21.59
CA LEU A 165 -4.78 -22.76 20.40
C LEU A 165 -3.88 -22.24 19.29
N ALA A 166 -3.00 -21.30 19.58
CA ALA A 166 -2.00 -20.79 18.63
C ALA A 166 -1.10 -21.92 18.07
N ALA A 167 -0.67 -22.84 18.94
CA ALA A 167 0.13 -23.98 18.51
C ALA A 167 -0.67 -24.98 17.65
N ALA A 168 -1.97 -25.18 17.93
CA ALA A 168 -2.82 -26.02 17.10
C ALA A 168 -3.02 -25.43 15.71
N GLU A 169 -3.27 -24.12 15.63
CA GLU A 169 -3.36 -23.36 14.38
C GLU A 169 -2.07 -23.47 13.57
N ALA A 170 -0.92 -23.16 14.16
CA ALA A 170 0.37 -23.24 13.50
C ALA A 170 0.72 -24.64 12.98
N ARG A 171 0.37 -25.69 13.75
CA ARG A 171 0.55 -27.08 13.29
C ARG A 171 -0.36 -27.43 12.12
N ALA A 172 -1.61 -26.95 12.12
CA ALA A 172 -2.54 -27.15 11.01
C ALA A 172 -2.04 -26.44 9.74
N LEU A 173 -1.59 -25.19 9.86
CA LEU A 173 -0.99 -24.43 8.76
C LEU A 173 0.25 -25.15 8.21
N LEU A 174 1.17 -25.58 9.06
CA LEU A 174 2.36 -26.32 8.67
C LEU A 174 2.03 -27.63 7.94
N ALA A 175 1.10 -28.41 8.49
CA ALA A 175 0.70 -29.71 7.92
C ALA A 175 -0.06 -29.57 6.59
N GLY A 176 -0.91 -28.54 6.47
CA GLY A 176 -1.76 -28.36 5.30
C GLY A 176 -1.11 -27.61 4.14
N ILE A 177 -0.23 -26.65 4.44
CA ILE A 177 0.43 -25.80 3.43
C ILE A 177 1.82 -26.32 3.08
N GLY A 178 2.55 -26.82 4.07
CA GLY A 178 3.91 -27.34 3.90
C GLY A 178 5.00 -26.31 4.15
N ARG A 179 6.07 -26.74 4.84
CA ARG A 179 7.18 -25.90 5.30
C ARG A 179 7.82 -25.05 4.19
N ARG A 180 7.94 -25.61 2.99
CA ARG A 180 8.62 -24.92 1.86
C ARG A 180 7.92 -23.62 1.44
N SER A 181 6.61 -23.52 1.61
CA SER A 181 5.83 -22.34 1.26
C SER A 181 5.72 -21.34 2.42
N ILE A 182 6.15 -21.68 3.64
CA ILE A 182 6.05 -20.78 4.80
C ILE A 182 7.37 -20.01 4.94
N GLU A 183 7.28 -18.66 4.86
CA GLU A 183 8.37 -17.73 5.16
C GLU A 183 8.54 -17.60 6.67
N ALA A 184 7.47 -17.20 7.35
CA ALA A 184 7.45 -17.03 8.78
C ALA A 184 6.04 -17.20 9.37
N LEU A 185 5.95 -17.44 10.68
CA LEU A 185 4.73 -17.30 11.47
C LEU A 185 4.78 -15.92 12.15
N GLU A 186 3.80 -15.07 11.87
CA GLU A 186 3.65 -13.74 12.47
C GLU A 186 2.68 -13.81 13.65
N VAL A 187 3.15 -13.46 14.85
CA VAL A 187 2.36 -13.67 16.07
C VAL A 187 1.59 -12.41 16.46
N GLY A 188 0.27 -12.46 16.30
CA GLY A 188 -0.66 -11.35 16.54
C GLY A 188 -0.74 -10.38 15.36
N ASN A 189 -1.71 -9.45 15.45
CA ASN A 189 -1.88 -8.33 14.54
C ASN A 189 -2.11 -7.06 15.35
N GLU A 190 -1.27 -6.06 15.19
CA GLU A 190 -1.37 -4.74 15.84
C GLU A 190 -1.60 -4.82 17.37
N PRO A 191 -0.76 -5.55 18.11
CA PRO A 191 -0.98 -5.74 19.54
C PRO A 191 -0.89 -4.44 20.35
N ASP A 192 -0.28 -3.41 19.82
CA ASP A 192 -0.18 -2.08 20.43
C ASP A 192 -1.51 -1.32 20.45
N VAL A 193 -2.51 -1.74 19.65
CA VAL A 193 -3.86 -1.17 19.66
C VAL A 193 -4.93 -2.08 20.29
N TYR A 194 -4.58 -3.23 20.88
CA TYR A 194 -5.53 -4.17 21.49
C TYR A 194 -6.43 -3.56 22.57
N GLN A 195 -6.01 -2.51 23.23
CA GLN A 195 -6.83 -1.81 24.24
C GLN A 195 -8.04 -1.09 23.62
N SER A 196 -7.94 -0.68 22.38
CA SER A 196 -8.99 0.02 21.62
C SER A 196 -9.64 -0.87 20.55
N PHE A 197 -9.05 -2.03 20.24
CA PHE A 197 -9.58 -2.91 19.21
C PHE A 197 -10.79 -3.70 19.73
N PRO A 198 -11.98 -3.54 19.11
CA PRO A 198 -13.21 -4.21 19.55
C PRO A 198 -13.15 -5.71 19.22
N ALA A 199 -13.22 -6.56 20.24
CA ALA A 199 -13.23 -8.01 20.08
C ALA A 199 -14.63 -8.55 19.79
N TYR A 200 -15.61 -8.21 20.64
CA TYR A 200 -17.02 -8.62 20.49
C TYR A 200 -17.94 -7.75 21.35
N ARG A 201 -19.24 -7.90 21.19
CA ARG A 201 -20.23 -7.34 22.10
C ARG A 201 -20.67 -8.39 23.10
N ASN A 202 -20.68 -8.04 24.38
CA ASN A 202 -21.18 -8.94 25.44
C ASN A 202 -22.72 -9.02 25.43
N ALA A 203 -23.29 -9.83 26.34
CA ALA A 203 -24.73 -10.02 26.45
C ALA A 203 -25.52 -8.73 26.75
N HIS A 204 -24.85 -7.68 27.25
CA HIS A 204 -25.44 -6.36 27.52
C HIS A 204 -25.21 -5.37 26.37
N GLY A 205 -24.69 -5.81 25.21
CA GLY A 205 -24.38 -4.98 24.05
C GLY A 205 -23.13 -4.11 24.19
N ALA A 206 -22.42 -4.18 25.31
CA ALA A 206 -21.18 -3.41 25.50
C ALA A 206 -20.04 -4.00 24.69
N ILE A 207 -19.20 -3.12 24.10
CA ILE A 207 -17.99 -3.52 23.38
C ILE A 207 -16.97 -4.06 24.38
N VAL A 208 -16.47 -5.26 24.12
CA VAL A 208 -15.32 -5.84 24.81
C VAL A 208 -14.12 -5.69 23.88
N HIS A 209 -13.06 -5.05 24.35
CA HIS A 209 -11.81 -4.93 23.61
C HIS A 209 -10.93 -6.18 23.78
N VAL A 210 -9.98 -6.37 22.87
CA VAL A 210 -9.05 -7.53 22.89
C VAL A 210 -8.29 -7.59 24.20
N ARG A 211 -7.89 -6.42 24.73
CA ARG A 211 -7.23 -6.31 26.06
C ARG A 211 -7.81 -5.13 26.84
N GLY A 212 -7.69 -5.25 28.15
CA GLY A 212 -8.09 -4.19 29.07
C GLY A 212 -7.10 -3.02 29.11
N PRO A 213 -7.48 -1.90 29.78
CA PRO A 213 -6.74 -0.64 29.75
C PRO A 213 -5.35 -0.66 30.41
N ARG A 214 -4.99 -1.73 31.10
CA ARG A 214 -3.65 -1.95 31.69
C ARG A 214 -2.73 -2.81 30.84
N TYR A 215 -3.12 -3.09 29.58
CA TYR A 215 -2.28 -3.85 28.66
C TYR A 215 -1.12 -2.96 28.20
N ASP A 216 0.10 -3.41 28.38
CA ASP A 216 1.31 -2.70 28.07
C ASP A 216 2.29 -3.57 27.29
N PHE A 217 3.38 -2.98 26.84
CA PHE A 217 4.43 -3.68 26.10
C PHE A 217 5.03 -4.85 26.89
N GLY A 218 5.20 -4.72 28.21
CA GLY A 218 5.72 -5.82 29.05
C GLY A 218 4.77 -7.01 29.12
N THR A 219 3.47 -6.75 29.18
CA THR A 219 2.43 -7.79 29.13
C THR A 219 2.38 -8.44 27.74
N TYR A 220 2.41 -7.63 26.68
CA TYR A 220 2.52 -8.12 25.31
C TYR A 220 3.71 -9.06 25.15
N LEU A 221 4.90 -8.64 25.54
CA LEU A 221 6.11 -9.43 25.39
C LEU A 221 6.02 -10.79 26.10
N LYS A 222 5.46 -10.83 27.29
CA LYS A 222 5.21 -12.10 28.01
C LYS A 222 4.26 -13.01 27.25
N GLN A 223 3.17 -12.48 26.70
CA GLN A 223 2.19 -13.24 25.92
C GLN A 223 2.78 -13.72 24.59
N PHE A 224 3.47 -12.85 23.86
CA PHE A 224 4.18 -13.21 22.64
C PHE A 224 5.16 -14.36 22.89
N SER A 225 6.03 -14.24 23.90
CA SER A 225 7.00 -15.26 24.26
C SER A 225 6.34 -16.59 24.65
N ALA A 226 5.20 -16.55 25.35
CA ALA A 226 4.45 -17.76 25.71
C ALA A 226 3.90 -18.47 24.49
N VAL A 227 3.29 -17.74 23.56
CA VAL A 227 2.80 -18.26 22.28
C VAL A 227 3.98 -18.81 21.47
N ARG A 228 5.01 -18.02 21.23
CA ARG A 228 6.18 -18.40 20.43
C ARG A 228 6.82 -19.72 20.92
N ARG A 229 6.94 -19.94 22.25
CA ARG A 229 7.50 -21.18 22.81
C ARG A 229 6.65 -22.42 22.49
N ALA A 230 5.34 -22.25 22.28
CA ALA A 230 4.42 -23.33 21.95
C ALA A 230 4.37 -23.66 20.46
N LEU A 231 4.82 -22.73 19.59
CA LEU A 231 4.79 -22.90 18.14
C LEU A 231 5.76 -23.98 17.64
N PRO A 232 5.48 -24.62 16.48
CA PRO A 232 6.44 -25.50 15.83
C PRO A 232 7.70 -24.69 15.42
N ARG A 233 8.83 -25.38 15.25
CA ARG A 233 10.11 -24.76 14.85
C ARG A 233 10.05 -24.25 13.40
N LEU A 234 9.50 -23.04 13.23
CA LEU A 234 9.46 -22.26 12.00
C LEU A 234 10.08 -20.88 12.28
N PRO A 235 10.51 -20.13 11.23
CA PRO A 235 10.86 -18.73 11.39
C PRO A 235 9.69 -17.94 12.00
N ILE A 236 9.99 -16.97 12.86
CA ILE A 236 9.01 -16.12 13.54
C ILE A 236 9.13 -14.71 12.99
N ALA A 237 7.99 -14.07 12.73
CA ALA A 237 7.85 -12.68 12.39
C ALA A 237 7.11 -11.91 13.51
N GLY A 238 7.38 -10.64 13.62
CA GLY A 238 6.76 -9.70 14.55
C GLY A 238 7.60 -8.44 14.73
N PRO A 239 7.14 -7.49 15.52
CA PRO A 239 5.97 -7.50 16.40
C PRO A 239 4.64 -7.16 15.76
N ALA A 240 4.56 -6.91 14.44
CA ALA A 240 3.36 -6.55 13.68
C ALA A 240 2.61 -5.33 14.28
N LEU A 241 3.35 -4.28 14.64
CA LEU A 241 2.77 -3.08 15.27
C LEU A 241 1.99 -2.25 14.26
N GLY A 242 0.79 -1.80 14.64
CA GLY A 242 -0.08 -0.93 13.84
C GLY A 242 0.13 0.56 14.09
N GLY A 243 0.81 0.93 15.16
CA GLY A 243 1.05 2.32 15.55
C GLY A 243 2.47 2.61 16.00
N ALA A 244 2.76 3.90 16.23
CA ALA A 244 4.08 4.35 16.65
C ALA A 244 4.40 4.09 18.14
N GLY A 245 3.39 3.73 18.95
CA GLY A 245 3.50 3.72 20.42
C GLY A 245 4.61 2.81 20.97
N TRP A 246 4.87 1.68 20.34
CA TRP A 246 5.88 0.72 20.77
C TRP A 246 7.09 0.58 19.83
N ILE A 247 7.17 1.36 18.76
CA ILE A 247 8.31 1.31 17.83
C ILE A 247 9.64 1.54 18.57
N SER A 248 9.69 2.47 19.53
CA SER A 248 10.87 2.71 20.36
C SER A 248 11.30 1.51 21.23
N LYS A 249 10.45 0.50 21.37
CA LYS A 249 10.73 -0.74 22.09
C LYS A 249 11.24 -1.89 21.20
N LEU A 250 11.42 -1.64 19.89
CA LEU A 250 11.81 -2.67 18.93
C LEU A 250 13.12 -3.38 19.32
N GLY A 251 14.14 -2.64 19.73
CA GLY A 251 15.40 -3.25 20.20
C GLY A 251 15.22 -4.16 21.42
N GLN A 252 14.36 -3.77 22.37
CA GLN A 252 13.99 -4.61 23.52
C GLN A 252 13.24 -5.87 23.07
N PHE A 253 12.32 -5.76 22.10
CA PHE A 253 11.59 -6.90 21.54
C PHE A 253 12.55 -7.90 20.87
N ILE A 254 13.45 -7.43 20.01
CA ILE A 254 14.43 -8.27 19.30
C ILE A 254 15.33 -9.00 20.31
N THR A 255 15.82 -8.29 21.33
CA THR A 255 16.67 -8.89 22.38
C THR A 255 15.94 -9.99 23.16
N ALA A 256 14.64 -9.80 23.44
CA ALA A 256 13.84 -10.77 24.19
C ALA A 256 13.43 -11.98 23.33
N GLU A 257 13.42 -11.84 22.01
CA GLU A 257 12.93 -12.86 21.07
C GLU A 257 14.02 -13.32 20.07
N PRO A 258 15.06 -14.04 20.53
CA PRO A 258 16.22 -14.43 19.69
C PRO A 258 15.84 -15.41 18.55
N SER A 259 14.65 -15.96 18.54
CA SER A 259 14.11 -16.78 17.44
C SER A 259 13.48 -15.97 16.31
N LEU A 260 13.37 -14.65 16.48
CA LEU A 260 12.87 -13.76 15.44
C LEU A 260 13.76 -13.87 14.18
N ARG A 261 13.13 -13.84 13.00
CA ARG A 261 13.80 -13.88 11.71
C ARG A 261 13.36 -12.76 10.79
N LEU A 262 12.23 -12.14 11.08
CA LEU A 262 11.66 -11.05 10.31
C LEU A 262 11.01 -10.05 11.26
N VAL A 263 11.41 -8.80 11.18
CA VAL A 263 10.71 -7.70 11.84
C VAL A 263 9.56 -7.26 10.94
N THR A 264 8.35 -7.14 11.50
CA THR A 264 7.18 -6.66 10.77
C THR A 264 6.53 -5.49 11.49
N LEU A 265 6.17 -4.46 10.70
CA LEU A 265 5.44 -3.27 11.12
C LEU A 265 4.33 -3.00 10.12
N HIS A 266 3.29 -2.27 10.52
CA HIS A 266 2.19 -1.84 9.65
C HIS A 266 2.21 -0.33 9.51
N PHE A 267 1.70 0.17 8.37
CA PHE A 267 1.72 1.60 8.13
C PHE A 267 0.57 2.05 7.23
N TYR A 268 -0.19 3.02 7.74
CA TYR A 268 -1.23 3.74 6.99
C TYR A 268 -1.02 5.24 7.22
N PRO A 269 -0.76 6.04 6.16
CA PRO A 269 -0.53 7.48 6.33
C PRO A 269 -1.76 8.24 6.79
N LEU A 270 -2.96 7.77 6.41
CA LEU A 270 -4.22 8.45 6.71
C LEU A 270 -5.17 7.55 7.50
N VAL A 271 -6.01 8.18 8.32
CA VAL A 271 -6.87 7.49 9.30
C VAL A 271 -8.34 7.76 8.98
N CYS A 272 -9.11 6.71 8.73
CA CYS A 272 -10.51 6.77 8.28
C CYS A 272 -11.45 7.55 9.23
N PHE A 273 -11.18 7.55 10.53
CA PHE A 273 -11.96 8.24 11.58
C PHE A 273 -11.31 9.54 12.05
N ALA A 274 -10.24 10.01 11.41
CA ALA A 274 -9.65 11.31 11.74
C ALA A 274 -10.64 12.45 11.47
N PRO A 275 -10.71 13.48 12.31
CA PRO A 275 -11.58 14.63 12.05
C PRO A 275 -11.06 15.45 10.85
N PRO A 276 -11.94 16.20 10.15
CA PRO A 276 -11.56 16.98 8.96
C PRO A 276 -10.43 18.00 9.17
N SER A 277 -10.21 18.47 10.40
CA SER A 277 -9.12 19.37 10.77
C SER A 277 -7.77 18.67 11.00
N SER A 278 -7.75 17.35 11.00
CA SER A 278 -6.52 16.57 11.22
C SER A 278 -5.69 16.47 9.93
N PRO A 279 -4.36 16.55 10.00
CA PRO A 279 -3.48 16.21 8.86
C PRO A 279 -3.58 14.74 8.44
N LEU A 280 -4.14 13.87 9.30
CA LEU A 280 -4.40 12.46 8.98
C LEU A 280 -5.77 12.23 8.33
N TYR A 281 -6.58 13.30 8.11
CA TYR A 281 -7.88 13.17 7.46
C TYR A 281 -7.71 12.77 5.99
N PRO A 282 -8.47 11.77 5.49
CA PRO A 282 -8.29 11.22 4.15
C PRO A 282 -8.73 12.20 3.06
N THR A 283 -7.75 12.88 2.44
CA THR A 283 -7.88 13.66 1.22
C THR A 283 -6.77 13.29 0.24
N ILE A 284 -6.96 13.55 -1.05
CA ILE A 284 -5.90 13.37 -2.06
C ILE A 284 -4.69 14.26 -1.72
N ALA A 285 -4.91 15.51 -1.31
CA ALA A 285 -3.82 16.42 -0.97
C ALA A 285 -2.97 15.91 0.22
N HIS A 286 -3.61 15.35 1.27
CA HIS A 286 -2.87 14.72 2.36
C HIS A 286 -2.16 13.43 1.92
N LEU A 287 -2.79 12.64 1.05
CA LEU A 287 -2.20 11.40 0.55
C LEU A 287 -0.91 11.65 -0.24
N LEU A 288 -0.90 12.68 -1.11
CA LEU A 288 0.26 13.04 -1.94
C LEU A 288 1.30 13.92 -1.21
N SER A 289 1.06 14.28 0.05
CA SER A 289 2.01 15.08 0.83
C SER A 289 3.25 14.26 1.23
N ASP A 290 4.36 14.96 1.47
CA ASP A 290 5.59 14.34 1.98
C ASP A 290 5.37 13.62 3.31
N ALA A 291 4.43 14.11 4.14
CA ALA A 291 4.02 13.45 5.38
C ALA A 291 3.52 12.01 5.17
N SER A 292 2.86 11.75 4.05
CA SER A 292 2.31 10.45 3.69
C SER A 292 3.26 9.57 2.85
N THR A 293 4.40 10.10 2.42
CA THR A 293 5.39 9.40 1.58
C THR A 293 6.78 9.42 2.22
N THR A 294 7.60 10.42 1.92
CA THR A 294 9.01 10.48 2.32
C THR A 294 9.22 10.63 3.84
N ASP A 295 8.38 11.39 4.54
CA ASP A 295 8.51 11.55 5.99
C ASP A 295 8.07 10.28 6.73
N LEU A 296 7.00 9.64 6.23
CA LEU A 296 6.55 8.33 6.70
C LEU A 296 7.67 7.30 6.54
N ALA A 297 8.24 7.18 5.35
CA ALA A 297 9.34 6.25 5.09
C ALA A 297 10.57 6.55 5.97
N ARG A 298 10.91 7.83 6.14
CA ARG A 298 12.03 8.27 7.01
C ARG A 298 11.82 7.83 8.47
N SER A 299 10.58 7.76 8.95
CA SER A 299 10.28 7.27 10.30
C SER A 299 10.63 5.80 10.51
N LEU A 300 10.73 5.03 9.41
CA LEU A 300 11.10 3.61 9.45
C LEU A 300 12.62 3.36 9.30
N ALA A 301 13.42 4.38 8.96
CA ALA A 301 14.87 4.20 8.80
C ALA A 301 15.53 3.72 10.11
N GLY A 302 15.21 4.33 11.26
CA GLY A 302 15.71 3.89 12.55
C GLY A 302 15.30 2.45 12.91
N PRO A 303 14.03 2.06 12.83
CA PRO A 303 13.60 0.67 12.95
C PRO A 303 14.33 -0.30 12.01
N ALA A 304 14.57 0.07 10.74
CA ALA A 304 15.32 -0.75 9.79
C ALA A 304 16.79 -0.92 10.22
N GLU A 305 17.44 0.15 10.64
CA GLU A 305 18.81 0.09 11.20
C GLU A 305 18.89 -0.84 12.42
N VAL A 306 17.91 -0.76 13.33
CA VAL A 306 17.84 -1.64 14.51
C VAL A 306 17.66 -3.10 14.09
N ALA A 307 16.83 -3.40 13.11
CA ALA A 307 16.66 -4.75 12.59
C ALA A 307 17.97 -5.26 11.95
N HIS A 308 18.55 -4.49 11.04
CA HIS A 308 19.78 -4.85 10.32
C HIS A 308 20.97 -5.04 11.26
N ALA A 309 21.11 -4.21 12.31
CA ALA A 309 22.16 -4.35 13.32
C ALA A 309 22.06 -5.69 14.09
N ASN A 310 20.89 -6.33 14.06
CA ASN A 310 20.65 -7.66 14.65
C ASN A 310 20.58 -8.79 13.59
N GLY A 311 20.97 -8.51 12.34
CA GLY A 311 20.95 -9.48 11.24
C GLY A 311 19.54 -9.89 10.80
N LEU A 312 18.54 -9.02 10.99
CA LEU A 312 17.16 -9.23 10.63
C LEU A 312 16.74 -8.30 9.50
N GLU A 313 15.82 -8.76 8.66
CA GLU A 313 15.10 -7.93 7.70
C GLU A 313 13.94 -7.21 8.39
N LEU A 314 13.59 -6.00 7.90
CA LEU A 314 12.37 -5.28 8.27
C LEU A 314 11.43 -5.22 7.08
N ARG A 315 10.21 -5.73 7.27
CA ARG A 315 9.17 -5.67 6.27
C ARG A 315 7.96 -4.88 6.76
N VAL A 316 7.45 -3.96 5.95
CA VAL A 316 6.12 -3.39 6.18
C VAL A 316 5.11 -4.46 5.79
N GLY A 317 4.67 -5.24 6.79
CA GLY A 317 3.80 -6.41 6.61
C GLY A 317 2.41 -6.02 6.13
N GLU A 318 2.01 -4.78 6.40
CA GLU A 318 0.74 -4.23 6.00
C GLU A 318 0.87 -2.72 5.71
N LEU A 319 0.61 -2.33 4.46
CA LEU A 319 0.61 -0.94 3.99
C LEU A 319 -0.64 -0.72 3.14
N ASN A 320 -1.29 0.42 3.31
CA ASN A 320 -2.13 1.02 2.27
C ASN A 320 -2.42 2.51 2.59
N SER A 321 -3.18 3.19 1.71
CA SER A 321 -3.39 4.65 1.73
C SER A 321 -4.16 5.17 2.96
N VAL A 322 -5.21 4.45 3.40
CA VAL A 322 -6.10 4.87 4.49
C VAL A 322 -6.54 3.66 5.30
N THR A 323 -6.55 3.74 6.63
CA THR A 323 -7.06 2.66 7.50
C THR A 323 -8.51 2.28 7.19
N CYS A 324 -9.04 1.23 7.83
CA CYS A 324 -10.44 0.75 7.73
C CYS A 324 -10.88 0.35 6.29
N GLY A 325 -9.98 -0.17 5.47
CA GLY A 325 -10.33 -0.58 4.11
C GLY A 325 -10.31 0.54 3.08
N GLY A 326 -9.86 1.76 3.44
CA GLY A 326 -9.70 2.86 2.50
C GLY A 326 -10.82 3.91 2.52
N ARG A 327 -10.67 4.95 1.71
CA ARG A 327 -11.61 6.05 1.54
C ARG A 327 -11.99 6.22 0.07
N LEU A 328 -13.29 6.15 -0.23
CA LEU A 328 -13.81 6.40 -1.57
C LEU A 328 -13.44 7.81 -2.06
N GLY A 329 -12.98 7.92 -3.31
CA GLY A 329 -12.50 9.17 -3.90
C GLY A 329 -11.09 9.56 -3.47
N VAL A 330 -10.40 8.72 -2.68
CA VAL A 330 -8.99 8.88 -2.29
C VAL A 330 -8.23 7.59 -2.61
N SER A 331 -8.54 6.51 -1.92
CA SER A 331 -7.82 5.24 -2.00
C SER A 331 -8.00 4.47 -3.31
N ASN A 332 -9.12 4.67 -3.99
CA ASN A 332 -9.46 4.00 -5.25
C ASN A 332 -9.16 4.84 -6.50
N THR A 333 -8.48 5.98 -6.35
CA THR A 333 -8.20 6.92 -7.44
C THR A 333 -6.78 6.79 -7.96
N PHE A 334 -6.46 7.43 -9.08
CA PHE A 334 -5.11 7.48 -9.63
C PHE A 334 -4.11 8.18 -8.70
N ALA A 335 -4.60 9.05 -7.80
CA ALA A 335 -3.76 9.62 -6.75
C ALA A 335 -3.11 8.55 -5.88
N SER A 336 -3.81 7.43 -5.59
CA SER A 336 -3.22 6.32 -4.83
C SER A 336 -2.09 5.62 -5.58
N ALA A 337 -2.12 5.61 -6.91
CA ALA A 337 -1.03 5.09 -7.72
C ALA A 337 0.23 5.97 -7.62
N LEU A 338 0.09 7.29 -7.75
CA LEU A 338 1.24 8.20 -7.61
C LEU A 338 1.82 8.15 -6.20
N TRP A 339 0.95 8.14 -5.18
CA TRP A 339 1.35 7.94 -3.78
C TRP A 339 2.11 6.62 -3.58
N ALA A 340 1.58 5.50 -4.07
CA ALA A 340 2.20 4.19 -3.89
C ALA A 340 3.58 4.12 -4.55
N LEU A 341 3.73 4.72 -5.75
CA LEU A 341 5.00 4.77 -6.46
C LEU A 341 6.06 5.55 -5.68
N ASP A 342 5.73 6.75 -5.20
CA ASP A 342 6.62 7.58 -4.39
C ASP A 342 6.99 6.89 -3.07
N THR A 343 5.98 6.34 -2.37
CA THR A 343 6.16 5.64 -1.10
C THR A 343 7.05 4.41 -1.22
N LEU A 344 6.91 3.62 -2.29
CA LEU A 344 7.75 2.43 -2.50
C LEU A 344 9.24 2.79 -2.63
N PHE A 345 9.57 3.85 -3.40
CA PHE A 345 10.95 4.33 -3.50
C PHE A 345 11.47 4.88 -2.17
N ALA A 346 10.62 5.63 -1.47
CA ALA A 346 11.00 6.21 -0.19
C ALA A 346 11.28 5.13 0.87
N LEU A 347 10.48 4.04 0.90
CA LEU A 347 10.68 2.89 1.79
C LEU A 347 11.95 2.09 1.43
N ASP A 348 12.20 1.86 0.14
CA ASP A 348 13.45 1.21 -0.34
C ASP A 348 14.67 2.05 0.08
N GLN A 349 14.62 3.37 -0.10
CA GLN A 349 15.68 4.29 0.34
C GLN A 349 15.88 4.30 1.86
N ALA A 350 14.80 4.14 2.63
CA ALA A 350 14.84 4.08 4.10
C ALA A 350 15.40 2.75 4.64
N GLY A 351 15.70 1.79 3.77
CA GLY A 351 16.26 0.49 4.16
C GLY A 351 15.20 -0.55 4.56
N VAL A 352 13.94 -0.35 4.19
CA VAL A 352 12.90 -1.38 4.34
C VAL A 352 13.17 -2.52 3.35
N ASP A 353 13.08 -3.77 3.79
CA ASP A 353 13.42 -4.94 2.98
C ASP A 353 12.22 -5.49 2.19
N GLY A 354 11.03 -4.92 2.39
CA GLY A 354 9.86 -5.26 1.62
C GLY A 354 8.57 -4.69 2.16
N VAL A 355 7.55 -4.70 1.30
CA VAL A 355 6.25 -4.10 1.57
C VAL A 355 5.15 -5.04 1.10
N ASN A 356 4.10 -5.24 1.91
CA ASN A 356 2.90 -5.95 1.51
C ASN A 356 1.71 -4.98 1.49
N PHE A 357 1.15 -4.74 0.31
CA PHE A 357 -0.09 -3.98 0.18
C PHE A 357 -1.27 -4.79 0.66
N HIS A 358 -2.00 -4.24 1.64
CA HIS A 358 -3.13 -4.93 2.25
C HIS A 358 -4.37 -4.86 1.37
N THR A 359 -5.09 -5.99 1.28
CA THR A 359 -6.32 -6.08 0.50
C THR A 359 -7.24 -7.21 0.97
N PHE A 360 -8.53 -6.98 0.81
CA PHE A 360 -9.60 -7.96 1.02
C PHE A 360 -10.82 -7.61 0.17
N PRO A 361 -11.76 -8.53 -0.08
CA PRO A 361 -12.95 -8.25 -0.85
C PRO A 361 -13.76 -7.09 -0.29
N GLY A 362 -14.01 -6.07 -1.11
CA GLY A 362 -14.73 -4.85 -0.72
C GLY A 362 -13.87 -3.74 -0.14
N ALA A 363 -12.57 -3.93 0.06
CA ALA A 363 -11.68 -2.84 0.43
C ALA A 363 -11.62 -1.80 -0.70
N ILE A 364 -11.74 -0.53 -0.35
CA ILE A 364 -11.73 0.60 -1.31
C ILE A 364 -10.33 0.78 -1.89
N TYR A 365 -9.30 0.50 -1.11
CA TYR A 365 -7.90 0.55 -1.52
C TYR A 365 -7.41 -0.71 -2.25
N ALA A 366 -8.29 -1.69 -2.52
CA ALA A 366 -7.86 -2.94 -3.14
C ALA A 366 -7.15 -2.67 -4.48
N PRO A 367 -5.97 -3.25 -4.74
CA PRO A 367 -5.29 -3.10 -6.03
C PRO A 367 -6.00 -3.85 -7.16
N PHE A 368 -6.90 -4.75 -6.82
CA PHE A 368 -7.78 -5.47 -7.75
C PHE A 368 -9.01 -6.00 -7.01
N SER A 369 -10.07 -6.25 -7.77
CA SER A 369 -11.27 -6.98 -7.32
C SER A 369 -11.61 -8.07 -8.32
N PHE A 370 -12.39 -9.08 -7.88
CA PHE A 370 -12.79 -10.19 -8.75
C PHE A 370 -14.31 -10.25 -8.84
N THR A 371 -14.80 -10.54 -10.05
CA THR A 371 -16.18 -10.92 -10.32
C THR A 371 -16.20 -12.36 -10.82
N ASP A 372 -17.25 -13.10 -10.47
CA ASP A 372 -17.50 -14.47 -10.95
C ASP A 372 -18.83 -14.45 -11.71
N ALA A 373 -18.75 -14.67 -13.01
CA ALA A 373 -19.92 -14.75 -13.88
C ALA A 373 -19.97 -16.15 -14.52
N GLY A 374 -20.84 -17.00 -13.97
CA GLY A 374 -21.03 -18.36 -14.50
C GLY A 374 -19.82 -19.28 -14.39
N GLY A 375 -18.99 -19.08 -13.35
CA GLY A 375 -17.75 -19.85 -13.12
C GLY A 375 -16.52 -19.29 -13.82
N GLN A 376 -16.66 -18.24 -14.62
CA GLN A 376 -15.55 -17.50 -15.19
C GLN A 376 -15.21 -16.30 -14.29
N ARG A 377 -13.99 -16.29 -13.75
CA ARG A 377 -13.49 -15.21 -12.90
C ARG A 377 -12.70 -14.22 -13.72
N SER A 378 -13.05 -12.94 -13.57
CA SER A 378 -12.29 -11.83 -14.12
C SER A 378 -11.88 -10.85 -13.04
N ALA A 379 -10.72 -10.20 -13.22
CA ALA A 379 -10.20 -9.17 -12.34
C ALA A 379 -10.46 -7.79 -12.93
N SER A 380 -10.97 -6.87 -12.11
CA SER A 380 -10.84 -5.43 -12.35
C SER A 380 -9.60 -4.95 -11.63
N VAL A 381 -8.61 -4.43 -12.38
CA VAL A 381 -7.33 -3.95 -11.82
C VAL A 381 -7.41 -2.45 -11.60
N LEU A 382 -7.10 -2.01 -10.38
CA LEU A 382 -7.27 -0.65 -9.91
C LEU A 382 -5.95 0.15 -10.01
N PRO A 383 -5.99 1.49 -9.96
CA PRO A 383 -4.85 2.35 -10.27
C PRO A 383 -3.57 2.01 -9.49
N GLU A 384 -3.67 1.73 -8.20
CA GLU A 384 -2.53 1.44 -7.32
C GLU A 384 -1.67 0.28 -7.83
N TYR A 385 -2.28 -0.74 -8.43
CA TYR A 385 -1.56 -1.89 -8.95
C TYR A 385 -0.59 -1.54 -10.09
N TYR A 386 -0.94 -0.59 -10.95
CA TYR A 386 -0.07 -0.13 -12.04
C TYR A 386 1.21 0.55 -11.52
N ALA A 387 1.10 1.27 -10.40
CA ALA A 387 2.26 1.85 -9.73
C ALA A 387 3.21 0.79 -9.18
N MET A 388 2.68 -0.29 -8.60
CA MET A 388 3.49 -1.43 -8.15
C MET A 388 4.26 -2.05 -9.32
N LEU A 389 3.63 -2.17 -10.50
CA LEU A 389 4.31 -2.66 -11.71
C LEU A 389 5.41 -1.69 -12.17
N MET A 390 5.13 -0.39 -12.20
CA MET A 390 6.12 0.62 -12.58
C MET A 390 7.32 0.61 -11.64
N PHE A 391 7.10 0.52 -10.32
CA PHE A 391 8.19 0.37 -9.35
C PHE A 391 9.05 -0.86 -9.66
N GLY A 392 8.43 -2.04 -9.89
CA GLY A 392 9.16 -3.26 -10.21
C GLY A 392 10.01 -3.15 -11.50
N ARG A 393 9.55 -2.35 -12.49
CA ARG A 393 10.32 -2.04 -13.71
C ARG A 393 11.45 -1.05 -13.43
N ALA A 394 11.22 -0.07 -12.56
CA ALA A 394 12.19 0.98 -12.24
C ALA A 394 13.25 0.53 -11.23
N ALA A 395 12.90 -0.31 -10.27
CA ALA A 395 13.78 -0.84 -9.23
C ALA A 395 13.77 -2.38 -9.21
N PRO A 396 14.19 -3.07 -10.29
CA PRO A 396 14.27 -4.53 -10.26
C PRO A 396 15.24 -5.01 -9.18
N PRO A 397 15.06 -6.23 -8.65
CA PRO A 397 15.89 -6.79 -7.59
C PRO A 397 17.39 -6.64 -7.86
N GLY A 398 18.13 -6.18 -6.85
CA GLY A 398 19.55 -5.86 -6.94
C GLY A 398 19.85 -4.44 -7.44
N SER A 399 18.83 -3.64 -7.76
CA SER A 399 19.01 -2.21 -8.02
C SER A 399 19.36 -1.46 -6.73
N ARG A 400 20.05 -0.32 -6.87
CA ARG A 400 20.37 0.58 -5.77
C ARG A 400 19.90 1.97 -6.12
N ILE A 401 19.35 2.68 -5.15
CA ILE A 401 18.90 4.07 -5.32
C ILE A 401 20.11 4.99 -5.53
N LEU A 402 19.99 5.93 -6.46
CA LEU A 402 20.97 6.99 -6.71
C LEU A 402 20.47 8.30 -6.08
N PRO A 403 21.38 9.12 -5.52
CA PRO A 403 20.98 10.43 -5.03
C PRO A 403 20.50 11.33 -6.16
N VAL A 404 19.43 12.09 -5.90
CA VAL A 404 18.86 13.06 -6.85
C VAL A 404 18.75 14.42 -6.17
N LYS A 405 19.07 15.49 -6.93
CA LYS A 405 18.81 16.88 -6.53
C LYS A 405 17.90 17.54 -7.56
N THR A 406 16.86 18.21 -7.11
CA THR A 406 15.95 19.01 -7.96
C THR A 406 16.06 20.49 -7.65
N VAL A 407 15.94 21.33 -8.69
CA VAL A 407 15.95 22.81 -8.58
C VAL A 407 14.92 23.38 -9.54
N PRO A 408 13.89 24.11 -9.08
CA PRO A 408 13.50 24.21 -7.67
C PRO A 408 13.08 22.88 -7.07
N ALA A 409 13.14 22.75 -5.76
CA ALA A 409 12.58 21.60 -5.06
C ALA A 409 11.05 21.66 -5.09
N GLY A 410 10.39 20.52 -5.20
CA GLY A 410 8.97 20.36 -4.89
C GLY A 410 7.98 20.15 -6.03
N PRO A 411 8.11 20.70 -7.26
CA PRO A 411 7.05 20.53 -8.27
C PRO A 411 6.99 19.12 -8.90
N VAL A 412 8.12 18.40 -8.89
CA VAL A 412 8.25 17.04 -9.45
C VAL A 412 9.05 16.19 -8.48
N LYS A 413 8.56 15.01 -8.16
CA LYS A 413 9.33 14.01 -7.40
C LYS A 413 10.18 13.20 -8.36
N VAL A 414 11.43 12.93 -7.98
CA VAL A 414 12.40 12.27 -8.86
C VAL A 414 13.12 11.19 -8.11
N TRP A 415 13.05 9.97 -8.63
CA TRP A 415 13.75 8.81 -8.12
C TRP A 415 14.68 8.24 -9.19
N ALA A 416 15.85 7.80 -8.81
CA ALA A 416 16.80 7.20 -9.73
C ALA A 416 17.37 5.90 -9.15
N THR A 417 17.56 4.90 -10.00
CA THR A 417 18.15 3.61 -9.63
C THR A 417 19.23 3.19 -10.62
N VAL A 418 20.15 2.37 -10.15
CA VAL A 418 21.14 1.69 -10.97
C VAL A 418 21.08 0.18 -10.68
N ALA A 419 20.85 -0.61 -11.71
CA ALA A 419 20.85 -2.06 -11.62
C ALA A 419 22.28 -2.64 -11.64
N HIS A 420 22.44 -3.91 -11.27
CA HIS A 420 23.75 -4.61 -11.30
C HIS A 420 24.41 -4.56 -12.68
N ASN A 421 23.64 -4.68 -13.75
CA ASN A 421 24.09 -4.59 -15.15
C ASN A 421 24.37 -3.15 -15.61
N LYS A 422 24.44 -2.17 -14.70
CA LYS A 422 24.66 -0.74 -14.95
C LYS A 422 23.53 -0.03 -15.71
N THR A 423 22.39 -0.65 -15.94
CA THR A 423 21.20 0.05 -16.44
C THR A 423 20.78 1.09 -15.42
N VAL A 424 20.72 2.35 -15.84
CA VAL A 424 20.20 3.46 -15.02
C VAL A 424 18.74 3.69 -15.37
N ARG A 425 17.93 3.96 -14.35
CA ARG A 425 16.52 4.30 -14.50
C ARG A 425 16.19 5.53 -13.68
N VAL A 426 15.31 6.37 -14.21
CA VAL A 426 14.83 7.57 -13.51
C VAL A 426 13.31 7.61 -13.61
N VAL A 427 12.64 7.75 -12.49
CA VAL A 427 11.19 7.98 -12.42
C VAL A 427 10.96 9.44 -12.05
N LEU A 428 10.13 10.09 -12.84
CA LEU A 428 9.67 11.46 -12.65
C LEU A 428 8.18 11.40 -12.36
N ILE A 429 7.72 11.96 -11.23
CA ILE A 429 6.31 11.96 -10.82
C ILE A 429 5.84 13.41 -10.78
N ASN A 430 4.82 13.72 -11.58
CA ASN A 430 4.12 14.99 -11.60
C ASN A 430 2.75 14.84 -10.94
N GLU A 431 2.59 15.38 -9.75
CA GLU A 431 1.33 15.37 -8.97
C GLU A 431 0.50 16.66 -9.18
N ARG A 432 0.84 17.44 -10.23
CA ARG A 432 0.16 18.69 -10.56
C ARG A 432 -0.82 18.52 -11.71
N ALA A 433 -1.89 19.31 -11.66
CA ALA A 433 -2.87 19.41 -12.76
C ALA A 433 -2.33 20.17 -14.00
N SER A 434 -1.05 20.54 -14.02
CA SER A 434 -0.35 21.17 -15.15
C SER A 434 0.81 20.31 -15.63
N SER A 435 1.12 20.42 -16.93
CA SER A 435 2.34 19.82 -17.46
C SER A 435 3.57 20.50 -16.87
N GLU A 436 4.59 19.71 -16.53
CA GLU A 436 5.87 20.19 -16.01
C GLU A 436 7.01 19.90 -17.00
N GLN A 437 7.93 20.86 -17.10
CA GLN A 437 9.14 20.71 -17.91
C GLN A 437 10.30 20.33 -17.01
N VAL A 438 10.96 19.22 -17.30
CA VAL A 438 12.15 18.75 -16.55
C VAL A 438 13.35 18.71 -17.48
N LEU A 439 14.42 19.37 -17.08
CA LEU A 439 15.74 19.23 -17.69
C LEU A 439 16.56 18.25 -16.84
N LEU A 440 16.52 16.98 -17.22
CA LEU A 440 17.26 15.94 -16.53
C LEU A 440 18.71 15.92 -17.00
N THR A 441 19.68 16.17 -16.13
CA THR A 441 21.09 15.96 -16.45
C THR A 441 21.34 14.50 -16.76
N ALA A 442 22.26 14.23 -17.69
CA ALA A 442 22.59 12.86 -18.04
C ALA A 442 23.06 12.10 -16.78
N PRO A 443 22.35 11.02 -16.38
CA PRO A 443 22.79 10.21 -15.25
C PRO A 443 24.17 9.61 -15.49
N PRO A 444 24.94 9.30 -14.45
CA PRO A 444 26.24 8.66 -14.58
C PRO A 444 26.14 7.36 -15.40
N GLY A 445 26.93 7.26 -16.47
CA GLY A 445 26.93 6.10 -17.38
C GLY A 445 25.79 6.09 -18.43
N ALA A 446 24.91 7.08 -18.46
CA ALA A 446 23.87 7.20 -19.46
C ALA A 446 24.45 7.64 -20.82
N THR A 447 24.23 6.83 -21.86
CA THR A 447 24.64 7.13 -23.25
C THR A 447 23.44 6.97 -24.19
N GLY A 448 23.41 7.77 -25.26
CA GLY A 448 22.34 7.70 -26.25
C GLY A 448 20.99 8.25 -25.75
N PRO A 449 19.90 8.00 -26.48
CA PRO A 449 18.56 8.41 -26.08
C PRO A 449 18.05 7.57 -24.88
N ALA A 450 17.18 8.17 -24.08
CA ALA A 450 16.47 7.46 -23.03
C ALA A 450 15.24 6.75 -23.63
N ALA A 451 15.04 5.47 -23.33
CA ALA A 451 13.73 4.86 -23.52
C ALA A 451 12.78 5.42 -22.46
N SER A 452 11.54 5.72 -22.82
CA SER A 452 10.54 6.28 -21.90
C SER A 452 9.26 5.45 -21.87
N GLU A 453 8.70 5.30 -20.69
CA GLU A 453 7.43 4.62 -20.42
C GLU A 453 6.59 5.50 -19.49
N GLN A 454 5.31 5.68 -19.77
CA GLN A 454 4.44 6.55 -18.99
C GLN A 454 3.37 5.76 -18.23
N LEU A 455 3.08 6.21 -17.01
CA LEU A 455 1.93 5.82 -16.20
C LEU A 455 0.93 6.98 -16.27
N LEU A 456 -0.19 6.75 -16.91
CA LEU A 456 -1.21 7.76 -17.22
C LEU A 456 -2.60 7.32 -16.78
N ALA A 457 -3.44 8.31 -16.50
CA ALA A 457 -4.88 8.16 -16.30
C ALA A 457 -5.62 9.39 -16.83
N PRO A 458 -6.95 9.33 -17.03
CA PRO A 458 -7.75 10.48 -17.48
C PRO A 458 -7.69 11.69 -16.55
N SER A 459 -7.48 11.48 -15.24
CA SER A 459 -7.31 12.53 -14.22
C SER A 459 -6.76 11.93 -12.93
N LEU A 460 -6.33 12.78 -12.00
CA LEU A 460 -5.89 12.37 -10.66
C LEU A 460 -6.97 11.62 -9.87
N THR A 461 -8.24 11.94 -10.11
CA THR A 461 -9.39 11.29 -9.46
C THR A 461 -9.95 10.09 -10.23
N ALA A 462 -9.35 9.71 -11.36
CA ALA A 462 -9.79 8.58 -12.16
C ALA A 462 -9.65 7.26 -11.38
N THR A 463 -10.69 6.44 -11.45
CA THR A 463 -10.74 5.10 -10.81
C THR A 463 -10.53 3.97 -11.82
N SER A 464 -10.39 4.33 -13.10
CA SER A 464 -10.18 3.43 -14.24
C SER A 464 -9.52 4.16 -15.40
N GLY A 465 -9.27 3.48 -16.51
CA GLY A 465 -8.62 4.09 -17.69
C GLY A 465 -7.14 4.33 -17.49
N VAL A 466 -6.49 3.64 -16.54
CA VAL A 466 -5.05 3.71 -16.31
C VAL A 466 -4.32 2.92 -17.38
N SER A 467 -3.20 3.48 -17.86
CA SER A 467 -2.27 2.81 -18.76
C SER A 467 -0.82 2.89 -18.25
N LEU A 468 -0.04 1.89 -18.56
CA LEU A 468 1.39 1.80 -18.31
C LEU A 468 2.09 1.45 -19.61
N GLY A 469 2.86 2.42 -20.17
CA GLY A 469 3.48 2.26 -21.49
C GLY A 469 2.48 1.97 -22.60
N GLY A 470 1.33 2.66 -22.62
CA GLY A 470 0.24 2.45 -23.59
C GLY A 470 -0.62 1.21 -23.34
N GLN A 471 -0.20 0.31 -22.45
CA GLN A 471 -0.91 -0.95 -22.16
C GLN A 471 -1.80 -0.83 -20.91
N SER A 472 -2.90 -1.60 -20.88
CA SER A 472 -3.81 -1.66 -19.74
C SER A 472 -4.35 -3.07 -19.50
N PHE A 473 -5.01 -3.27 -18.34
CA PHE A 473 -5.78 -4.50 -18.08
C PHE A 473 -7.22 -4.41 -18.62
N GLY A 474 -7.56 -3.31 -19.33
CA GLY A 474 -8.93 -3.06 -19.79
C GLY A 474 -9.89 -2.77 -18.64
N SER A 475 -11.19 -2.92 -18.89
CA SER A 475 -12.22 -2.85 -17.84
C SER A 475 -12.21 -4.08 -16.93
N SER A 476 -11.74 -5.23 -17.47
CA SER A 476 -11.54 -6.48 -16.74
C SER A 476 -10.56 -7.38 -17.49
N THR A 477 -9.91 -8.30 -16.78
CA THR A 477 -9.00 -9.31 -17.33
C THR A 477 -9.22 -10.67 -16.67
N ASP A 478 -9.21 -11.72 -17.46
CA ASP A 478 -9.22 -13.12 -17.01
C ASP A 478 -7.81 -13.74 -16.96
N THR A 479 -6.85 -13.05 -17.58
CA THR A 479 -5.44 -13.49 -17.67
C THR A 479 -4.52 -12.80 -16.67
N GLY A 480 -4.85 -11.58 -16.21
CA GLY A 480 -3.96 -10.77 -15.40
C GLY A 480 -2.72 -10.23 -16.15
N ILE A 481 -2.82 -10.13 -17.48
CA ILE A 481 -1.74 -9.63 -18.36
C ILE A 481 -2.15 -8.28 -18.94
N LEU A 482 -1.20 -7.34 -19.00
CA LEU A 482 -1.38 -6.09 -19.73
C LEU A 482 -1.59 -6.34 -21.21
N THR A 483 -2.52 -5.61 -21.82
CA THR A 483 -2.90 -5.72 -23.22
C THR A 483 -2.83 -4.38 -23.92
N GLY A 484 -2.83 -4.38 -25.25
CA GLY A 484 -2.64 -3.19 -26.09
C GLY A 484 -1.22 -3.08 -26.63
N PRO A 485 -1.00 -2.26 -27.66
CA PRO A 485 0.33 -2.00 -28.19
C PRO A 485 1.18 -1.26 -27.14
N PRO A 486 2.43 -1.66 -26.91
CA PRO A 486 3.32 -0.88 -26.08
C PRO A 486 3.64 0.45 -26.76
N GLU A 487 3.61 1.54 -26.00
CA GLU A 487 4.07 2.85 -26.43
C GLU A 487 5.53 3.05 -25.98
N ASP A 488 6.47 2.67 -26.82
CA ASP A 488 7.89 2.89 -26.59
C ASP A 488 8.27 4.31 -27.01
N GLY A 489 8.37 5.19 -26.01
CA GLY A 489 8.87 6.54 -26.20
C GLY A 489 10.41 6.59 -26.21
N SER A 490 10.96 7.63 -26.83
CA SER A 490 12.40 7.90 -26.83
C SER A 490 12.67 9.39 -26.65
N ILE A 491 13.54 9.73 -25.71
CA ILE A 491 13.94 11.11 -25.42
C ILE A 491 15.40 11.30 -25.77
N ALA A 492 15.65 12.15 -26.78
CA ALA A 492 17.00 12.47 -27.22
C ALA A 492 17.74 13.38 -26.23
N ARG A 493 19.05 13.18 -26.10
CA ARG A 493 19.91 14.09 -25.35
C ARG A 493 20.18 15.36 -26.15
N VAL A 494 19.89 16.52 -25.57
CA VAL A 494 20.08 17.84 -26.20
C VAL A 494 20.99 18.69 -25.30
N LYS A 495 22.15 19.14 -25.82
CA LYS A 495 23.11 19.98 -25.06
C LYS A 495 23.44 19.44 -23.65
N GLY A 496 23.57 18.11 -23.51
CA GLY A 496 23.98 17.49 -22.26
C GLY A 496 22.84 17.11 -21.30
N VAL A 497 21.60 17.50 -21.58
CA VAL A 497 20.40 17.20 -20.79
C VAL A 497 19.36 16.43 -21.61
N TYR A 498 18.43 15.79 -20.92
CA TYR A 498 17.23 15.19 -21.50
C TYR A 498 16.04 16.10 -21.17
N PRO A 499 15.45 16.81 -22.15
CA PRO A 499 14.26 17.63 -21.95
C PRO A 499 13.04 16.72 -21.89
N VAL A 500 12.39 16.65 -20.74
CA VAL A 500 11.22 15.81 -20.49
C VAL A 500 10.01 16.68 -20.23
N THR A 501 8.95 16.49 -21.00
CA THR A 501 7.64 17.07 -20.72
C THR A 501 6.81 16.01 -19.97
N LEU A 502 6.45 16.31 -18.72
CA LEU A 502 5.59 15.45 -17.91
C LEU A 502 4.14 15.90 -18.09
N PRO A 503 3.23 15.03 -18.51
CA PRO A 503 1.80 15.33 -18.48
C PRO A 503 1.31 15.70 -17.07
N PRO A 504 0.16 16.37 -16.94
CA PRO A 504 -0.50 16.52 -15.65
C PRO A 504 -0.74 15.15 -15.00
N ASP A 505 -0.66 15.10 -13.66
CA ASP A 505 -1.05 13.91 -12.90
C ASP A 505 -0.49 12.60 -13.50
N SER A 506 0.84 12.48 -13.58
CA SER A 506 1.48 11.37 -14.31
C SER A 506 2.79 10.92 -13.69
N ALA A 507 3.27 9.74 -14.08
CA ALA A 507 4.66 9.37 -13.87
C ALA A 507 5.32 8.91 -15.18
N THR A 508 6.63 9.18 -15.31
CA THR A 508 7.43 8.78 -16.47
C THR A 508 8.68 8.04 -16.01
N LEU A 509 8.86 6.82 -16.47
CA LEU A 509 10.08 6.05 -16.30
C LEU A 509 10.99 6.25 -17.51
N LEU A 510 12.21 6.69 -17.27
CA LEU A 510 13.29 6.77 -18.23
C LEU A 510 14.31 5.67 -17.98
N SER A 511 14.85 5.05 -19.02
CA SER A 511 15.87 4.03 -18.86
C SER A 511 16.98 4.13 -19.91
N TRP A 512 18.23 3.89 -19.45
CA TRP A 512 19.41 3.85 -20.28
C TRP A 512 20.09 2.49 -20.10
N ARG A 513 20.24 1.78 -21.19
CA ARG A 513 21.09 0.58 -21.19
C ARG A 513 22.56 1.02 -21.24
N PRO A 514 23.48 0.30 -20.59
CA PRO A 514 24.91 0.55 -20.79
C PRO A 514 25.22 0.42 -22.28
N GLY A 515 26.05 1.32 -22.79
CA GLY A 515 26.64 1.12 -24.12
C GLY A 515 27.40 -0.22 -24.16
N VAL A 516 27.17 -1.01 -25.20
CA VAL A 516 27.89 -2.24 -25.50
C VAL A 516 29.35 -1.92 -25.76
#